data_8726dac73e2b94b88ff81e710916a156
#
_entry.id   8726dac73e2b94b88ff81e710916a156
#
_cell.length_a   1.000
_cell.length_b   1.000
_cell.length_c   1.000
_cell.angle_alpha   90.00
_cell.angle_beta   90.00
_cell.angle_gamma   90.00
#
_symmetry.space_group_name_H-M   'P 1'
#
loop_
_entity.id
_entity.type
_entity.pdbx_description
1 polymer ?
#
loop_
_entity_poly.entity_id
_entity_poly.type
_entity_poly.pdbx_seq_one_letter_code
_entity_poly.pdbx_strand_id
1 'polypeptide(L)'
;MARLIVKSPYIKCGGGQSAGGYMKYIATRERVEIIPDDRPPTRKQEQLITKLVKDFPDTKNLLEYEDYAQHPTKANASSLITLALEENWSQVQSSEGYAKYIATRPRAERLGDHGLFGDEDGVELDKAMLELEHYTGNVWTHIISLHRKDAARLGYDNAQAWCALLRTHRNDIAAAMNIKPQDFRWYAAFHNEGEHPHVHMMAWSANPGQAYLSRDGIRQIKSALTNQIFKQEMLHLYEQKSESRDELVRETRKAMLELSRQMSESVCEHPEAERMILNLAQQLGEVKGKKSYGYLPKRIKRQVDEIVNQMEHLPVVDRCYQKWWELQCKVNDYYSEKERQRPPLSEQKEFRAIKNAVIQEAEHVRLNHISFEDRDMEDYGDWVNERSLTWTCRELWRLVENEALPLEDRDEAAERLELLAKMGDPYAQTFLGQLYRDGGLLIPDAEKARHWLEQAAERELPQAQYALGKLLLSDDPDVCDPSEGIRNTPQARHLPGK
;
A
#
# COMPACT_ATOMS: atom_id res chain seq x y z
N MET A 1 -6.35 13.61 5.87
CA MET A 1 -6.45 13.85 4.40
C MET A 1 -5.50 12.93 3.67
N ALA A 2 -5.90 12.37 2.53
CA ALA A 2 -4.98 11.58 1.70
C ALA A 2 -3.86 12.49 1.19
N ARG A 3 -2.60 12.09 1.40
CA ARG A 3 -1.44 12.90 1.02
C ARG A 3 -1.17 12.93 -0.48
N LEU A 4 -1.58 11.86 -1.20
CA LEU A 4 -1.54 11.78 -2.66
C LEU A 4 -2.95 11.63 -3.21
N ILE A 5 -3.32 12.47 -4.16
CA ILE A 5 -4.57 12.36 -4.91
C ILE A 5 -4.27 11.92 -6.33
N VAL A 6 -5.01 10.92 -6.80
CA VAL A 6 -4.98 10.44 -8.19
C VAL A 6 -6.41 10.42 -8.70
N LYS A 7 -6.69 11.23 -9.72
CA LYS A 7 -7.96 11.25 -10.44
C LYS A 7 -7.71 10.86 -11.88
N SER A 8 -8.61 10.09 -12.48
CA SER A 8 -8.40 9.47 -13.77
C SER A 8 -9.65 9.56 -14.66
N PRO A 9 -10.05 10.76 -15.08
CA PRO A 9 -11.02 10.92 -16.15
C PRO A 9 -10.44 10.41 -17.48
N TYR A 10 -11.29 10.24 -18.50
CA TYR A 10 -10.84 9.84 -19.83
C TYR A 10 -11.53 10.62 -20.93
N ILE A 11 -10.86 10.75 -22.07
CA ILE A 11 -11.38 11.32 -23.29
C ILE A 11 -11.62 10.18 -24.27
N LYS A 12 -12.85 10.01 -24.73
CA LYS A 12 -13.18 9.05 -25.78
C LYS A 12 -12.89 9.71 -27.14
N CYS A 13 -11.79 9.31 -27.77
CA CYS A 13 -11.42 9.80 -29.09
C CYS A 13 -12.25 9.10 -30.17
N GLY A 14 -12.56 9.83 -31.26
CA GLY A 14 -13.40 9.38 -32.38
C GLY A 14 -14.67 10.24 -32.48
N GLY A 15 -15.34 10.20 -33.64
CA GLY A 15 -16.56 10.98 -33.86
C GLY A 15 -16.37 12.50 -33.84
N GLY A 16 -15.19 12.99 -34.14
CA GLY A 16 -14.87 14.42 -34.17
C GLY A 16 -14.22 14.97 -32.89
N GLN A 17 -14.02 14.15 -31.85
CA GLN A 17 -13.24 14.53 -30.67
C GLN A 17 -11.80 14.04 -30.76
N SER A 18 -10.84 14.95 -30.56
CA SER A 18 -9.41 14.68 -30.49
C SER A 18 -8.84 15.08 -29.15
N ALA A 19 -7.98 14.22 -28.57
CA ALA A 19 -7.25 14.51 -27.34
C ALA A 19 -6.02 15.42 -27.56
N GLY A 20 -5.64 15.71 -28.82
CA GLY A 20 -4.51 16.57 -29.16
C GLY A 20 -4.64 18.01 -28.63
N GLY A 21 -5.86 18.57 -28.67
CA GLY A 21 -6.13 19.89 -28.08
C GLY A 21 -5.91 19.95 -26.56
N TYR A 22 -6.29 18.92 -25.85
CA TYR A 22 -6.01 18.81 -24.42
C TYR A 22 -4.52 18.64 -24.12
N MET A 23 -3.82 17.85 -24.92
CA MET A 23 -2.36 17.70 -24.79
C MET A 23 -1.65 19.05 -24.98
N LYS A 24 -2.01 19.81 -26.02
CA LYS A 24 -1.48 21.16 -26.23
C LYS A 24 -1.73 22.06 -25.02
N TYR A 25 -2.95 22.01 -24.48
CA TYR A 25 -3.35 22.80 -23.31
C TYR A 25 -2.48 22.49 -22.09
N ILE A 26 -2.33 21.24 -21.69
CA ILE A 26 -1.51 20.86 -20.51
C ILE A 26 -0.02 21.13 -20.73
N ALA A 27 0.45 21.03 -21.98
CA ALA A 27 1.86 21.20 -22.32
C ALA A 27 2.30 22.67 -22.38
N THR A 28 1.39 23.57 -22.76
CA THR A 28 1.67 25.00 -22.99
C THR A 28 0.97 25.92 -22.01
N ARG A 29 0.20 25.36 -21.10
CA ARG A 29 -0.42 26.11 -20.01
C ARG A 29 0.69 26.74 -19.17
N GLU A 30 0.56 28.03 -18.99
CA GLU A 30 1.52 28.81 -18.25
C GLU A 30 1.51 28.41 -16.76
N ARG A 31 2.69 28.43 -16.14
CA ARG A 31 2.77 28.45 -14.68
C ARG A 31 2.02 29.68 -14.20
N VAL A 32 0.90 29.50 -13.55
CA VAL A 32 0.35 30.58 -12.76
C VAL A 32 1.29 30.72 -11.57
N GLU A 33 2.19 31.70 -11.60
CA GLU A 33 2.77 32.22 -10.37
C GLU A 33 1.60 32.76 -9.56
N ILE A 34 1.17 31.98 -8.57
CA ILE A 34 0.18 32.47 -7.62
C ILE A 34 0.93 33.45 -6.75
N ILE A 35 0.81 34.73 -7.09
CA ILE A 35 1.01 35.78 -6.11
C ILE A 35 -0.09 35.54 -5.07
N PRO A 36 0.23 35.25 -3.78
CA PRO A 36 -0.76 35.05 -2.75
C PRO A 36 -1.68 36.27 -2.74
N ASP A 37 -2.88 36.12 -3.25
CA ASP A 37 -3.89 37.17 -3.23
C ASP A 37 -4.91 36.79 -2.16
N ASP A 38 -4.63 37.22 -0.92
CA ASP A 38 -5.47 36.95 0.27
C ASP A 38 -6.77 37.75 0.28
N ARG A 39 -7.02 38.56 -0.75
CA ARG A 39 -8.28 39.28 -0.88
C ARG A 39 -9.45 38.32 -1.07
N PRO A 40 -10.66 38.68 -0.66
CA PRO A 40 -11.87 37.86 -0.90
C PRO A 40 -12.05 37.54 -2.39
N PRO A 41 -12.62 36.37 -2.73
CA PRO A 41 -12.92 35.99 -4.09
C PRO A 41 -13.86 37.01 -4.76
N THR A 42 -13.74 37.15 -6.04
CA THR A 42 -14.65 38.01 -6.80
C THR A 42 -16.04 37.34 -6.94
N ARG A 43 -17.10 38.13 -7.05
CA ARG A 43 -18.46 37.62 -7.30
C ARG A 43 -18.52 36.68 -8.52
N LYS A 44 -17.68 36.92 -9.53
CA LYS A 44 -17.60 36.05 -10.72
C LYS A 44 -16.97 34.70 -10.39
N GLN A 45 -15.96 34.66 -9.54
CA GLN A 45 -15.34 33.42 -9.09
C GLN A 45 -16.33 32.62 -8.22
N GLU A 46 -17.02 33.26 -7.27
CA GLU A 46 -18.05 32.61 -6.44
C GLU A 46 -19.19 32.00 -7.25
N GLN A 47 -19.70 32.77 -8.25
CA GLN A 47 -20.73 32.28 -9.16
C GLN A 47 -20.26 31.10 -9.99
N LEU A 48 -19.01 31.15 -10.48
CA LEU A 48 -18.42 30.08 -11.27
C LEU A 48 -18.19 28.82 -10.42
N ILE A 49 -17.68 28.96 -9.19
CA ILE A 49 -17.53 27.84 -8.24
C ILE A 49 -18.87 27.22 -7.94
N THR A 50 -19.89 28.03 -7.64
CA THR A 50 -21.26 27.53 -7.39
C THR A 50 -21.78 26.73 -8.58
N LYS A 51 -21.53 27.20 -9.80
CA LYS A 51 -21.91 26.50 -11.02
C LYS A 51 -21.12 25.22 -11.22
N LEU A 52 -19.79 25.24 -11.03
CA LEU A 52 -18.94 24.07 -11.15
C LEU A 52 -19.33 22.97 -10.16
N VAL A 53 -19.58 23.33 -8.91
CA VAL A 53 -20.01 22.37 -7.87
C VAL A 53 -21.39 21.78 -8.19
N LYS A 54 -22.28 22.56 -8.81
CA LYS A 54 -23.61 22.08 -9.24
C LYS A 54 -23.52 21.15 -10.45
N ASP A 55 -22.75 21.54 -11.46
CA ASP A 55 -22.62 20.80 -12.73
C ASP A 55 -21.71 19.56 -12.56
N PHE A 56 -20.73 19.65 -11.68
CA PHE A 56 -19.73 18.61 -11.37
C PHE A 56 -19.61 18.41 -9.85
N PRO A 57 -20.50 17.60 -9.23
CA PRO A 57 -20.53 17.42 -7.77
C PRO A 57 -19.21 16.89 -7.17
N ASP A 58 -18.40 16.14 -7.96
CA ASP A 58 -17.10 15.62 -7.54
C ASP A 58 -16.06 16.72 -7.32
N THR A 59 -16.31 17.95 -7.76
CA THR A 59 -15.49 19.13 -7.43
C THR A 59 -15.33 19.33 -5.92
N LYS A 60 -16.27 18.89 -5.11
CA LYS A 60 -16.20 18.95 -3.65
C LYS A 60 -15.15 18.02 -3.04
N ASN A 61 -14.70 17.03 -3.81
CA ASN A 61 -13.68 16.06 -3.38
C ASN A 61 -12.25 16.53 -3.73
N LEU A 62 -12.09 17.73 -4.28
CA LEU A 62 -10.81 18.36 -4.55
C LEU A 62 -10.22 18.93 -3.26
N LEU A 63 -8.90 18.84 -3.09
CA LEU A 63 -8.21 19.48 -1.97
C LEU A 63 -8.39 21.01 -2.03
N GLU A 64 -8.35 21.57 -3.22
CA GLU A 64 -8.58 22.99 -3.48
C GLU A 64 -9.98 23.46 -3.05
N TYR A 65 -10.96 22.55 -3.03
CA TYR A 65 -12.28 22.88 -2.50
C TYR A 65 -12.24 23.00 -0.96
N GLU A 66 -11.51 22.16 -0.29
CA GLU A 66 -11.31 22.25 1.16
C GLU A 66 -10.56 23.53 1.54
N ASP A 67 -9.46 23.83 0.81
CA ASP A 67 -8.68 25.06 1.03
C ASP A 67 -9.56 26.31 0.79
N TYR A 68 -10.35 26.31 -0.26
CA TYR A 68 -11.29 27.40 -0.53
C TYR A 68 -12.38 27.51 0.54
N ALA A 69 -12.91 26.39 1.01
CA ALA A 69 -13.95 26.39 2.05
C ALA A 69 -13.44 26.87 3.41
N GLN A 70 -12.18 26.54 3.74
CA GLN A 70 -11.54 26.98 4.99
C GLN A 70 -11.05 28.44 4.91
N HIS A 71 -10.47 28.81 3.77
CA HIS A 71 -9.90 30.13 3.51
C HIS A 71 -10.36 30.67 2.15
N PRO A 72 -11.54 31.31 2.06
CA PRO A 72 -12.10 31.82 0.82
C PRO A 72 -11.33 33.06 0.34
N THR A 73 -10.18 32.83 -0.26
CA THR A 73 -9.34 33.84 -0.90
C THR A 73 -9.50 33.79 -2.42
N LYS A 74 -9.08 34.85 -3.09
CA LYS A 74 -9.07 34.93 -4.56
C LYS A 74 -8.10 33.92 -5.17
N ALA A 75 -6.98 33.65 -4.49
CA ALA A 75 -6.01 32.62 -4.88
C ALA A 75 -6.62 31.22 -4.82
N ASN A 76 -7.22 30.84 -3.68
CA ASN A 76 -7.82 29.52 -3.51
C ASN A 76 -9.03 29.33 -4.45
N ALA A 77 -9.84 30.37 -4.66
CA ALA A 77 -10.90 30.34 -5.65
C ALA A 77 -10.36 30.09 -7.08
N SER A 78 -9.25 30.71 -7.44
CA SER A 78 -8.62 30.54 -8.74
C SER A 78 -8.05 29.13 -8.95
N SER A 79 -7.41 28.57 -7.94
CA SER A 79 -6.89 27.20 -7.94
C SER A 79 -8.02 26.18 -8.09
N LEU A 80 -9.08 26.29 -7.29
CA LEU A 80 -10.24 25.42 -7.37
C LEU A 80 -10.91 25.46 -8.76
N ILE A 81 -11.20 26.67 -9.28
CA ILE A 81 -11.79 26.82 -10.60
C ILE A 81 -10.94 26.16 -11.68
N THR A 82 -9.65 26.34 -11.57
CA THR A 82 -8.69 25.80 -12.52
C THR A 82 -8.75 24.28 -12.57
N LEU A 83 -8.58 23.64 -11.42
CA LEU A 83 -8.53 22.19 -11.35
C LEU A 83 -9.89 21.55 -11.65
N ALA A 84 -10.99 22.16 -11.20
CA ALA A 84 -12.33 21.67 -11.52
C ALA A 84 -12.62 21.70 -13.03
N LEU A 85 -12.13 22.71 -13.75
CA LEU A 85 -12.25 22.79 -15.22
C LEU A 85 -11.38 21.75 -15.91
N GLU A 86 -10.19 21.47 -15.40
CA GLU A 86 -9.27 20.49 -15.96
C GLU A 86 -9.81 19.06 -15.77
N GLU A 87 -10.32 18.77 -14.62
CA GLU A 87 -10.87 17.45 -14.30
C GLU A 87 -12.08 17.10 -15.17
N ASN A 88 -12.85 18.11 -15.54
CA ASN A 88 -14.07 17.95 -16.34
C ASN A 88 -13.88 18.43 -17.80
N TRP A 89 -12.66 18.44 -18.32
CA TRP A 89 -12.31 19.04 -19.61
C TRP A 89 -13.20 18.61 -20.79
N SER A 90 -13.51 17.32 -20.89
CA SER A 90 -14.35 16.79 -21.97
C SER A 90 -15.78 17.36 -21.99
N GLN A 91 -16.33 17.64 -20.80
CA GLN A 91 -17.68 18.21 -20.64
C GLN A 91 -17.63 19.74 -20.74
N VAL A 92 -16.53 20.34 -20.30
CA VAL A 92 -16.30 21.79 -20.33
C VAL A 92 -16.12 22.30 -21.75
N GLN A 93 -15.41 21.59 -22.62
CA GLN A 93 -15.23 21.97 -24.04
C GLN A 93 -16.55 22.09 -24.81
N SER A 94 -17.55 21.31 -24.44
CA SER A 94 -18.87 21.37 -25.07
C SER A 94 -19.74 22.52 -24.56
N SER A 95 -19.30 23.25 -23.54
CA SER A 95 -20.04 24.33 -22.90
C SER A 95 -19.46 25.71 -23.21
N GLU A 96 -20.23 26.54 -23.94
CA GLU A 96 -19.82 27.89 -24.33
C GLU A 96 -19.41 28.79 -23.15
N GLY A 97 -20.02 28.62 -21.99
CA GLY A 97 -19.74 29.40 -20.78
C GLY A 97 -18.37 29.13 -20.18
N TYR A 98 -17.92 27.89 -20.22
CA TYR A 98 -16.60 27.49 -19.74
C TYR A 98 -15.50 27.79 -20.77
N ALA A 99 -15.78 27.56 -22.05
CA ALA A 99 -14.86 27.89 -23.15
C ALA A 99 -14.49 29.39 -23.15
N LYS A 100 -15.47 30.27 -22.88
CA LYS A 100 -15.22 31.73 -22.79
C LYS A 100 -14.33 32.08 -21.59
N TYR A 101 -14.51 31.44 -20.44
CA TYR A 101 -13.66 31.65 -19.26
C TYR A 101 -12.22 31.23 -19.54
N ILE A 102 -12.01 30.06 -20.14
CA ILE A 102 -10.68 29.54 -20.50
C ILE A 102 -9.98 30.50 -21.48
N ALA A 103 -10.72 31.03 -22.48
CA ALA A 103 -10.17 31.93 -23.48
C ALA A 103 -9.82 33.33 -22.94
N THR A 104 -10.48 33.78 -21.88
CA THR A 104 -10.30 35.13 -21.30
C THR A 104 -9.45 35.16 -20.03
N ARG A 105 -8.86 34.05 -19.64
CA ARG A 105 -7.99 33.92 -18.49
C ARG A 105 -6.79 34.85 -18.58
N PRO A 106 -6.38 35.57 -17.49
CA PRO A 106 -5.17 36.38 -17.51
C PRO A 106 -3.96 35.51 -17.89
N ARG A 107 -3.18 35.96 -18.81
CA ARG A 107 -2.01 35.23 -19.33
C ARG A 107 -0.92 35.15 -18.27
N ALA A 108 -0.43 33.98 -18.00
CA ALA A 108 0.85 33.75 -17.39
C ALA A 108 1.93 33.72 -18.48
N GLU A 109 3.17 34.05 -18.18
CA GLU A 109 4.26 34.17 -19.13
C GLU A 109 4.70 32.85 -19.76
N ARG A 110 4.97 32.83 -21.07
CA ARG A 110 5.49 31.67 -21.77
C ARG A 110 6.95 31.45 -21.40
N LEU A 111 7.26 30.34 -20.78
CA LEU A 111 8.62 29.88 -20.52
C LEU A 111 8.90 28.61 -21.33
N GLY A 112 9.71 28.73 -22.38
CA GLY A 112 10.13 27.61 -23.22
C GLY A 112 9.09 27.13 -24.23
N ASP A 113 9.44 26.12 -25.02
CA ASP A 113 8.58 25.62 -26.09
C ASP A 113 7.39 24.83 -25.56
N HIS A 114 7.59 23.97 -24.58
CA HIS A 114 6.52 23.25 -23.85
C HIS A 114 7.07 22.51 -22.62
N GLY A 115 6.19 22.08 -21.69
CA GLY A 115 6.54 21.33 -20.47
C GLY A 115 6.26 19.83 -20.57
N LEU A 116 6.06 19.28 -21.76
CA LEU A 116 5.73 17.88 -21.96
C LEU A 116 6.95 16.97 -21.79
N PHE A 117 6.81 15.89 -21.03
CA PHE A 117 7.78 14.82 -20.89
C PHE A 117 7.10 13.44 -21.03
N GLY A 118 7.87 12.39 -21.26
CA GLY A 118 7.38 11.03 -21.49
C GLY A 118 8.45 9.97 -21.23
N ASP A 119 8.31 8.80 -21.86
CA ASP A 119 9.29 7.70 -21.75
C ASP A 119 10.68 8.12 -22.25
N GLU A 120 10.72 8.91 -23.31
CA GLU A 120 11.96 9.37 -23.94
C GLU A 120 12.27 10.82 -23.57
N ASP A 121 13.55 11.18 -23.65
CA ASP A 121 13.98 12.57 -23.51
C ASP A 121 13.72 13.33 -24.83
N GLY A 122 13.48 14.64 -24.74
CA GLY A 122 13.29 15.49 -25.93
C GLY A 122 11.96 15.26 -26.65
N VAL A 123 10.88 15.10 -25.91
CA VAL A 123 9.53 14.95 -26.48
C VAL A 123 9.19 16.13 -27.40
N GLU A 124 8.77 15.85 -28.65
CA GLU A 124 8.29 16.83 -29.59
C GLU A 124 6.76 16.97 -29.49
N LEU A 125 6.27 18.15 -29.08
CA LEU A 125 4.85 18.39 -28.86
C LEU A 125 4.00 18.13 -30.10
N ASP A 126 4.44 18.57 -31.28
CA ASP A 126 3.70 18.42 -32.53
C ASP A 126 3.54 16.93 -32.91
N LYS A 127 4.56 16.10 -32.66
CA LYS A 127 4.49 14.66 -32.90
C LYS A 127 3.52 14.00 -31.92
N ALA A 128 3.62 14.35 -30.65
CA ALA A 128 2.73 13.82 -29.62
C ALA A 128 1.26 14.20 -29.87
N MET A 129 1.00 15.39 -30.37
CA MET A 129 -0.33 15.82 -30.79
C MET A 129 -0.85 15.03 -31.99
N LEU A 130 0.00 14.81 -33.00
CA LEU A 130 -0.33 14.07 -34.23
C LEU A 130 -0.70 12.61 -33.91
N GLU A 131 -0.03 11.98 -32.95
CA GLU A 131 -0.40 10.62 -32.47
C GLU A 131 -1.85 10.56 -32.01
N LEU A 132 -2.35 11.62 -31.37
CA LEU A 132 -3.70 11.66 -30.83
C LEU A 132 -4.76 12.19 -31.80
N GLU A 133 -4.37 12.87 -32.86
CA GLU A 133 -5.32 13.43 -33.83
C GLU A 133 -6.13 12.35 -34.55
N HIS A 134 -5.51 11.22 -34.86
CA HIS A 134 -6.14 10.09 -35.55
C HIS A 134 -6.45 8.89 -34.63
N TYR A 135 -6.23 9.06 -33.32
CA TYR A 135 -6.48 8.01 -32.36
C TYR A 135 -7.98 7.82 -32.10
N THR A 136 -8.45 6.58 -32.03
CA THR A 136 -9.89 6.24 -31.90
C THR A 136 -10.22 5.54 -30.58
N GLY A 137 -9.25 5.33 -29.70
CA GLY A 137 -9.43 4.67 -28.41
C GLY A 137 -9.68 5.64 -27.25
N ASN A 138 -9.63 5.11 -26.05
CA ASN A 138 -9.73 5.90 -24.83
C ASN A 138 -8.35 6.47 -24.46
N VAL A 139 -8.28 7.78 -24.20
CA VAL A 139 -7.13 8.45 -23.62
C VAL A 139 -7.45 8.82 -22.20
N TRP A 140 -6.76 8.20 -21.24
CA TRP A 140 -6.94 8.50 -19.82
C TRP A 140 -6.10 9.72 -19.44
N THR A 141 -6.72 10.62 -18.70
CA THR A 141 -6.08 11.85 -18.23
C THR A 141 -5.97 11.77 -16.71
N HIS A 142 -4.79 11.37 -16.22
CA HIS A 142 -4.53 11.29 -14.80
C HIS A 142 -4.09 12.65 -14.27
N ILE A 143 -4.69 13.07 -13.17
CA ILE A 143 -4.25 14.23 -12.39
C ILE A 143 -3.70 13.69 -11.08
N ILE A 144 -2.42 13.90 -10.84
CA ILE A 144 -1.69 13.37 -9.69
C ILE A 144 -1.15 14.54 -8.88
N SER A 145 -1.71 14.77 -7.68
CA SER A 145 -1.42 15.94 -6.85
C SER A 145 -0.82 15.56 -5.51
N LEU A 146 0.08 16.41 -5.01
CA LEU A 146 0.62 16.41 -3.66
C LEU A 146 0.34 17.74 -2.98
N HIS A 147 0.26 17.75 -1.64
CA HIS A 147 0.33 19.00 -0.90
C HIS A 147 1.69 19.67 -1.09
N ARG A 148 1.73 21.00 -1.22
CA ARG A 148 2.95 21.79 -1.40
C ARG A 148 4.04 21.45 -0.38
N LYS A 149 3.67 21.33 0.90
CA LYS A 149 4.60 20.97 1.97
C LYS A 149 5.25 19.61 1.77
N ASP A 150 4.46 18.62 1.35
CA ASP A 150 4.96 17.28 1.08
C ASP A 150 5.79 17.24 -0.21
N ALA A 151 5.34 17.92 -1.27
CA ALA A 151 6.09 18.02 -2.51
C ALA A 151 7.49 18.63 -2.32
N ALA A 152 7.58 19.77 -1.63
CA ALA A 152 8.86 20.42 -1.33
C ALA A 152 9.75 19.57 -0.43
N ARG A 153 9.18 18.96 0.62
CA ARG A 153 9.92 18.14 1.59
C ARG A 153 10.46 16.85 0.96
N LEU A 154 9.72 16.26 0.03
CA LEU A 154 10.05 14.98 -0.61
C LEU A 154 10.74 15.15 -1.97
N GLY A 155 10.95 16.40 -2.42
CA GLY A 155 11.63 16.71 -3.67
C GLY A 155 10.78 16.55 -4.93
N TYR A 156 9.46 16.51 -4.81
CA TYR A 156 8.49 16.42 -5.92
C TYR A 156 7.90 17.77 -6.33
N ASP A 157 8.63 18.85 -6.13
CA ASP A 157 8.26 20.21 -6.52
C ASP A 157 8.83 20.64 -7.89
N ASN A 158 9.27 19.68 -8.70
CA ASN A 158 9.86 19.89 -10.01
C ASN A 158 9.47 18.79 -11.02
N ALA A 159 9.51 19.10 -12.31
CA ALA A 159 9.14 18.18 -13.38
C ALA A 159 10.05 16.94 -13.48
N GLN A 160 11.34 17.09 -13.17
CA GLN A 160 12.32 16.01 -13.30
C GLN A 160 12.03 14.86 -12.33
N ALA A 161 11.71 15.18 -11.07
CA ALA A 161 11.35 14.17 -10.07
C ALA A 161 10.08 13.40 -10.46
N TRP A 162 9.07 14.10 -10.98
CA TRP A 162 7.86 13.46 -11.49
C TRP A 162 8.11 12.61 -12.72
N CYS A 163 8.96 13.07 -13.64
CA CYS A 163 9.35 12.29 -14.82
C CYS A 163 10.01 10.97 -14.39
N ALA A 164 10.98 11.03 -13.48
CA ALA A 164 11.65 9.84 -12.94
C ALA A 164 10.66 8.89 -12.25
N LEU A 165 9.76 9.41 -11.41
CA LEU A 165 8.73 8.62 -10.73
C LEU A 165 7.83 7.90 -11.73
N LEU A 166 7.28 8.60 -12.72
CA LEU A 166 6.35 8.02 -13.69
C LEU A 166 7.04 7.00 -14.60
N ARG A 167 8.30 7.23 -14.99
CA ARG A 167 9.11 6.26 -15.74
C ARG A 167 9.34 4.99 -14.92
N THR A 168 9.68 5.11 -13.64
CA THR A 168 9.86 3.96 -12.74
C THR A 168 8.60 3.12 -12.63
N HIS A 169 7.43 3.77 -12.51
CA HIS A 169 6.14 3.08 -12.37
C HIS A 169 5.37 2.89 -13.68
N ARG A 170 6.04 3.06 -14.82
CA ARG A 170 5.45 2.92 -16.15
C ARG A 170 4.71 1.59 -16.33
N ASN A 171 5.33 0.49 -15.94
CA ASN A 171 4.77 -0.85 -16.09
C ASN A 171 3.62 -1.12 -15.10
N ASP A 172 3.69 -0.58 -13.89
CA ASP A 172 2.61 -0.68 -12.90
C ASP A 172 1.36 0.04 -13.39
N ILE A 173 1.54 1.24 -13.97
CA ILE A 173 0.45 2.02 -14.55
C ILE A 173 -0.14 1.28 -15.76
N ALA A 174 0.70 0.78 -16.66
CA ALA A 174 0.26 0.01 -17.82
C ALA A 174 -0.55 -1.24 -17.40
N ALA A 175 -0.06 -2.00 -16.43
CA ALA A 175 -0.75 -3.18 -15.89
C ALA A 175 -2.10 -2.82 -15.27
N ALA A 176 -2.17 -1.76 -14.46
CA ALA A 176 -3.41 -1.28 -13.85
C ALA A 176 -4.46 -0.85 -14.89
N MET A 177 -4.01 -0.37 -16.06
CA MET A 177 -4.84 0.02 -17.20
C MET A 177 -5.16 -1.15 -18.16
N ASN A 178 -4.71 -2.36 -17.86
CA ASN A 178 -4.81 -3.52 -18.74
C ASN A 178 -4.20 -3.29 -20.13
N ILE A 179 -3.06 -2.59 -20.17
CA ILE A 179 -2.29 -2.34 -21.39
C ILE A 179 -1.00 -3.15 -21.34
N LYS A 180 -0.66 -3.82 -22.44
CA LYS A 180 0.64 -4.48 -22.54
C LYS A 180 1.78 -3.45 -22.52
N PRO A 181 2.91 -3.70 -21.85
CA PRO A 181 3.98 -2.71 -21.72
C PRO A 181 4.46 -2.13 -23.05
N GLN A 182 4.58 -2.94 -24.11
CA GLN A 182 4.99 -2.46 -25.44
C GLN A 182 3.96 -1.54 -26.12
N ASP A 183 2.68 -1.67 -25.77
CA ASP A 183 1.60 -0.89 -26.36
C ASP A 183 1.31 0.40 -25.55
N PHE A 184 1.88 0.51 -24.35
CA PHE A 184 1.62 1.64 -23.46
C PHE A 184 2.30 2.91 -23.98
N ARG A 185 1.52 3.98 -24.09
CA ARG A 185 1.97 5.32 -24.49
C ARG A 185 1.50 6.32 -23.45
N TRP A 186 2.38 7.24 -23.09
CA TRP A 186 2.05 8.29 -22.16
C TRP A 186 2.90 9.54 -22.36
N TYR A 187 2.31 10.68 -22.05
CA TYR A 187 2.97 11.96 -21.88
C TYR A 187 2.42 12.66 -20.66
N ALA A 188 3.23 13.51 -20.05
CA ALA A 188 2.83 14.25 -18.87
C ALA A 188 3.42 15.67 -18.88
N ALA A 189 2.78 16.55 -18.11
CA ALA A 189 3.28 17.90 -17.85
C ALA A 189 3.09 18.22 -16.36
N PHE A 190 4.11 18.81 -15.74
CA PHE A 190 4.07 19.20 -14.34
C PHE A 190 3.61 20.66 -14.22
N HIS A 191 2.64 20.88 -13.34
CA HIS A 191 2.10 22.19 -13.03
C HIS A 191 2.47 22.54 -11.58
N ASN A 192 3.37 23.52 -11.43
CA ASN A 192 3.80 23.99 -10.12
C ASN A 192 2.89 25.12 -9.63
N GLU A 193 1.62 24.79 -9.37
CA GLU A 193 0.60 25.77 -8.99
C GLU A 193 0.20 25.65 -7.52
N GLY A 194 -0.06 26.81 -6.90
CA GLY A 194 -0.68 26.94 -5.59
C GLY A 194 -0.14 26.05 -4.48
N GLU A 195 -1.02 25.63 -3.63
CA GLU A 195 -0.74 24.72 -2.52
C GLU A 195 -0.64 23.25 -2.97
N HIS A 196 -1.07 22.94 -4.21
CA HIS A 196 -1.15 21.58 -4.74
C HIS A 196 -0.43 21.45 -6.10
N PRO A 197 0.91 21.32 -6.11
CA PRO A 197 1.64 20.98 -7.33
C PRO A 197 1.14 19.63 -7.84
N HIS A 198 0.92 19.56 -9.16
CA HIS A 198 0.30 18.38 -9.75
C HIS A 198 0.85 18.08 -11.15
N VAL A 199 0.68 16.83 -11.56
CA VAL A 199 1.03 16.35 -12.88
C VAL A 199 -0.24 15.98 -13.63
N HIS A 200 -0.38 16.50 -14.85
CA HIS A 200 -1.29 15.94 -15.82
C HIS A 200 -0.58 14.90 -16.67
N MET A 201 -1.04 13.65 -16.58
CA MET A 201 -0.53 12.55 -17.37
C MET A 201 -1.62 12.05 -18.31
N MET A 202 -1.35 12.06 -19.59
CA MET A 202 -2.18 11.39 -20.60
C MET A 202 -1.62 10.02 -20.88
N ALA A 203 -2.46 8.98 -20.83
CA ALA A 203 -2.03 7.60 -21.03
C ALA A 203 -3.04 6.84 -21.91
N TRP A 204 -2.54 6.09 -22.88
CA TRP A 204 -3.36 5.29 -23.78
C TRP A 204 -2.60 4.07 -24.30
N SER A 205 -3.28 3.19 -25.03
CA SER A 205 -2.66 2.06 -25.71
C SER A 205 -2.47 2.34 -27.19
N ALA A 206 -1.35 1.94 -27.77
CA ALA A 206 -1.19 1.91 -29.23
C ALA A 206 -2.25 1.00 -29.92
N ASN A 207 -2.85 0.09 -29.16
CA ASN A 207 -4.00 -0.74 -29.60
C ASN A 207 -5.30 -0.15 -29.02
N PRO A 208 -6.19 0.47 -29.81
CA PRO A 208 -7.41 1.12 -29.32
C PRO A 208 -8.39 0.20 -28.57
N GLY A 209 -8.28 -1.11 -28.74
CA GLY A 209 -9.09 -2.11 -28.03
C GLY A 209 -8.66 -2.39 -26.58
N GLN A 210 -7.56 -1.81 -26.15
CA GLN A 210 -7.04 -1.88 -24.77
C GLN A 210 -7.38 -0.62 -23.99
N ALA A 211 -6.72 -0.41 -22.86
CA ALA A 211 -6.88 0.75 -21.98
C ALA A 211 -8.22 0.77 -21.22
N TYR A 212 -8.54 -0.35 -20.58
CA TYR A 212 -9.64 -0.41 -19.61
C TYR A 212 -9.11 -0.19 -18.19
N LEU A 213 -9.51 0.90 -17.55
CA LEU A 213 -9.13 1.22 -16.18
C LEU A 213 -10.35 1.09 -15.24
N SER A 214 -10.24 0.16 -14.31
CA SER A 214 -11.23 -0.05 -13.26
C SER A 214 -10.95 0.84 -12.03
N ARG A 215 -11.92 0.90 -11.10
CA ARG A 215 -11.69 1.56 -9.80
C ARG A 215 -10.54 0.90 -9.02
N ASP A 216 -10.36 -0.40 -9.17
CA ASP A 216 -9.24 -1.13 -8.56
C ASP A 216 -7.92 -0.76 -9.22
N GLY A 217 -7.87 -0.62 -10.54
CA GLY A 217 -6.70 -0.14 -11.24
C GLY A 217 -6.29 1.28 -10.80
N ILE A 218 -7.24 2.19 -10.59
CA ILE A 218 -6.95 3.53 -10.03
C ILE A 218 -6.33 3.40 -8.63
N ARG A 219 -6.87 2.50 -7.79
CA ARG A 219 -6.31 2.24 -6.46
C ARG A 219 -4.89 1.66 -6.51
N GLN A 220 -4.61 0.77 -7.47
CA GLN A 220 -3.27 0.21 -7.69
C GLN A 220 -2.28 1.30 -8.09
N ILE A 221 -2.61 2.15 -9.07
CA ILE A 221 -1.77 3.30 -9.46
C ILE A 221 -1.49 4.18 -8.24
N LYS A 222 -2.54 4.59 -7.52
CA LYS A 222 -2.39 5.42 -6.32
C LYS A 222 -1.49 4.76 -5.28
N SER A 223 -1.68 3.45 -5.03
CA SER A 223 -0.88 2.70 -4.05
C SER A 223 0.59 2.63 -4.45
N ALA A 224 0.90 2.30 -5.70
CA ALA A 224 2.27 2.23 -6.20
C ALA A 224 3.00 3.56 -6.03
N LEU A 225 2.38 4.67 -6.48
CA LEU A 225 2.97 6.00 -6.35
C LEU A 225 3.09 6.46 -4.89
N THR A 226 2.07 6.20 -4.05
CA THR A 226 2.11 6.53 -2.62
C THR A 226 3.25 5.80 -1.92
N ASN A 227 3.40 4.51 -2.17
CA ASN A 227 4.45 3.69 -1.57
C ASN A 227 5.85 4.21 -1.93
N GLN A 228 6.06 4.65 -3.16
CA GLN A 228 7.35 5.19 -3.57
C GLN A 228 7.61 6.58 -2.98
N ILE A 229 6.64 7.49 -3.09
CA ILE A 229 6.77 8.88 -2.62
C ILE A 229 7.01 8.95 -1.10
N PHE A 230 6.28 8.13 -0.33
CA PHE A 230 6.31 8.13 1.13
C PHE A 230 7.05 6.91 1.72
N LYS A 231 7.90 6.24 0.93
CA LYS A 231 8.55 4.97 1.27
C LYS A 231 9.17 4.98 2.68
N GLN A 232 9.99 5.98 2.99
CA GLN A 232 10.69 6.06 4.28
C GLN A 232 9.73 6.26 5.47
N GLU A 233 8.74 7.15 5.31
CA GLU A 233 7.75 7.40 6.36
C GLU A 233 6.89 6.16 6.62
N MET A 234 6.50 5.48 5.56
CA MET A 234 5.68 4.27 5.67
C MET A 234 6.46 3.12 6.30
N LEU A 235 7.74 2.94 5.97
CA LEU A 235 8.58 1.94 6.63
C LEU A 235 8.61 2.15 8.14
N HIS A 236 8.87 3.37 8.59
CA HIS A 236 8.89 3.69 10.01
C HIS A 236 7.52 3.46 10.69
N LEU A 237 6.43 3.83 10.02
CA LEU A 237 5.07 3.55 10.53
C LEU A 237 4.75 2.05 10.60
N TYR A 238 5.20 1.27 9.62
CA TYR A 238 5.02 -0.18 9.63
C TYR A 238 5.84 -0.86 10.73
N GLU A 239 7.07 -0.39 10.99
CA GLU A 239 7.87 -0.85 12.12
C GLU A 239 7.16 -0.59 13.44
N GLN A 240 6.74 0.65 13.70
CA GLN A 240 5.99 1.01 14.91
C GLN A 240 4.67 0.21 15.04
N LYS A 241 3.97 0.00 13.93
CA LYS A 241 2.73 -0.79 13.91
C LYS A 241 3.01 -2.25 14.25
N SER A 242 4.10 -2.83 13.73
CA SER A 242 4.49 -4.20 14.04
C SER A 242 4.84 -4.36 15.52
N GLU A 243 5.64 -3.46 16.08
CA GLU A 243 5.96 -3.45 17.50
C GLU A 243 4.69 -3.33 18.37
N SER A 244 3.79 -2.43 18.01
CA SER A 244 2.53 -2.24 18.74
C SER A 244 1.60 -3.45 18.62
N ARG A 245 1.60 -4.15 17.47
CA ARG A 245 0.90 -5.43 17.30
C ARG A 245 1.43 -6.48 18.25
N ASP A 246 2.74 -6.63 18.29
CA ASP A 246 3.39 -7.64 19.13
C ASP A 246 3.19 -7.34 20.62
N GLU A 247 3.22 -6.07 21.00
CA GLU A 247 2.86 -5.61 22.34
C GLU A 247 1.42 -6.00 22.69
N LEU A 248 0.46 -5.73 21.82
CA LEU A 248 -0.95 -6.09 22.03
C LEU A 248 -1.14 -7.60 22.19
N VAL A 249 -0.51 -8.41 21.32
CA VAL A 249 -0.58 -9.87 21.40
C VAL A 249 -0.02 -10.35 22.73
N ARG A 250 1.13 -9.83 23.14
CA ARG A 250 1.79 -10.20 24.42
C ARG A 250 0.93 -9.84 25.62
N GLU A 251 0.44 -8.60 25.69
CA GLU A 251 -0.36 -8.14 26.83
C GLU A 251 -1.73 -8.84 26.89
N THR A 252 -2.35 -9.14 25.75
CA THR A 252 -3.59 -9.94 25.72
C THR A 252 -3.36 -11.36 26.25
N ARG A 253 -2.23 -11.97 25.90
CA ARG A 253 -1.89 -13.31 26.41
C ARG A 253 -1.61 -13.30 27.91
N LYS A 254 -0.90 -12.28 28.42
CA LYS A 254 -0.72 -12.13 29.89
C LYS A 254 -2.06 -12.00 30.60
N ALA A 255 -2.98 -11.19 30.05
CA ALA A 255 -4.31 -11.04 30.62
C ALA A 255 -5.10 -12.36 30.62
N MET A 256 -4.93 -13.18 29.55
CA MET A 256 -5.52 -14.53 29.51
C MET A 256 -4.96 -15.46 30.60
N LEU A 257 -3.62 -15.48 30.72
CA LEU A 257 -2.98 -16.31 31.75
C LEU A 257 -3.39 -15.88 33.16
N GLU A 258 -3.52 -14.59 33.43
CA GLU A 258 -3.98 -14.07 34.70
C GLU A 258 -5.46 -14.48 34.99
N LEU A 259 -6.33 -14.41 33.97
CA LEU A 259 -7.69 -14.92 34.09
C LEU A 259 -7.71 -16.42 34.43
N SER A 260 -6.93 -17.24 33.74
CA SER A 260 -6.82 -18.68 34.02
C SER A 260 -6.29 -18.95 35.43
N ARG A 261 -5.32 -18.15 35.90
CA ARG A 261 -4.82 -18.24 37.28
C ARG A 261 -5.91 -17.94 38.32
N GLN A 262 -6.66 -16.84 38.12
CA GLN A 262 -7.80 -16.49 39.00
C GLN A 262 -8.88 -17.57 39.02
N MET A 263 -9.17 -18.19 37.86
CA MET A 263 -10.10 -19.32 37.78
C MET A 263 -9.66 -20.51 38.66
N SER A 264 -8.34 -20.76 38.77
CA SER A 264 -7.82 -21.85 39.59
C SER A 264 -7.81 -21.53 41.10
N GLU A 265 -7.71 -20.25 41.47
CA GLU A 265 -7.66 -19.78 42.85
C GLU A 265 -9.06 -19.54 43.46
N SER A 266 -10.14 -19.83 42.70
CA SER A 266 -11.54 -19.67 43.12
C SER A 266 -11.98 -18.22 43.37
N VAL A 267 -11.22 -17.24 42.87
CA VAL A 267 -11.54 -15.80 42.92
C VAL A 267 -11.42 -15.21 41.53
N CYS A 268 -12.46 -15.33 40.73
CA CYS A 268 -12.47 -14.74 39.41
C CYS A 268 -13.19 -13.38 39.42
N GLU A 269 -12.46 -12.32 39.07
CA GLU A 269 -13.02 -10.96 38.90
C GLU A 269 -13.91 -10.84 37.66
N HIS A 270 -13.81 -11.79 36.71
CA HIS A 270 -14.51 -11.80 35.43
C HIS A 270 -15.32 -13.09 35.20
N PRO A 271 -16.42 -13.32 35.91
CA PRO A 271 -17.17 -14.60 35.88
C PRO A 271 -17.78 -14.93 34.51
N GLU A 272 -18.04 -13.92 33.67
CA GLU A 272 -18.52 -14.15 32.30
C GLU A 272 -17.41 -14.72 31.40
N ALA A 273 -16.20 -14.16 31.45
CA ALA A 273 -15.06 -14.65 30.71
C ALA A 273 -14.70 -16.09 31.11
N GLU A 274 -14.72 -16.38 32.42
CA GLU A 274 -14.53 -17.72 32.95
C GLU A 274 -15.54 -18.71 32.36
N ARG A 275 -16.82 -18.40 32.43
CA ARG A 275 -17.90 -19.25 31.88
C ARG A 275 -17.71 -19.50 30.39
N MET A 276 -17.28 -18.45 29.61
CA MET A 276 -17.06 -18.58 28.19
C MET A 276 -15.86 -19.49 27.88
N ILE A 277 -14.77 -19.37 28.62
CA ILE A 277 -13.57 -20.22 28.47
C ILE A 277 -13.90 -21.69 28.82
N LEU A 278 -14.61 -21.96 29.93
CA LEU A 278 -15.03 -23.30 30.29
C LEU A 278 -15.94 -23.94 29.22
N ASN A 279 -16.88 -23.17 28.68
CA ASN A 279 -17.75 -23.66 27.61
C ASN A 279 -16.95 -23.94 26.33
N LEU A 280 -15.98 -23.07 25.97
CA LEU A 280 -15.07 -23.31 24.85
C LEU A 280 -14.23 -24.57 25.06
N ALA A 281 -13.67 -24.76 26.26
CA ALA A 281 -12.91 -25.95 26.65
C ALA A 281 -13.71 -27.25 26.45
N GLN A 282 -14.96 -27.26 26.88
CA GLN A 282 -15.87 -28.39 26.68
C GLN A 282 -16.11 -28.67 25.19
N GLN A 283 -16.42 -27.66 24.41
CA GLN A 283 -16.67 -27.81 22.96
C GLN A 283 -15.43 -28.24 22.18
N LEU A 284 -14.24 -27.79 22.57
CA LEU A 284 -12.99 -28.25 21.98
C LEU A 284 -12.70 -29.73 22.22
N GLY A 285 -13.27 -30.31 23.28
CA GLY A 285 -13.23 -31.77 23.55
C GLY A 285 -13.92 -32.59 22.45
N GLU A 286 -14.95 -32.06 21.83
CA GLU A 286 -15.70 -32.70 20.75
C GLU A 286 -15.04 -32.58 19.38
N VAL A 287 -14.08 -31.64 19.20
CA VAL A 287 -13.41 -31.39 17.94
C VAL A 287 -12.34 -32.43 17.66
N LYS A 288 -12.52 -33.15 16.56
CA LYS A 288 -11.50 -34.07 16.02
C LYS A 288 -10.56 -33.32 15.06
N GLY A 289 -9.25 -33.44 15.30
CA GLY A 289 -8.22 -32.86 14.42
C GLY A 289 -7.56 -31.59 14.98
N LYS A 290 -7.03 -30.74 14.07
CA LYS A 290 -6.22 -29.58 14.46
C LYS A 290 -7.07 -28.49 15.11
N LYS A 291 -6.74 -28.13 16.35
CA LYS A 291 -7.44 -27.14 17.17
C LYS A 291 -6.77 -25.78 17.01
N SER A 292 -6.90 -25.18 15.83
CA SER A 292 -6.51 -23.80 15.60
C SER A 292 -7.64 -23.07 14.87
N TYR A 293 -7.71 -21.75 15.03
CA TYR A 293 -8.87 -20.94 14.62
C TYR A 293 -9.31 -21.20 13.17
N GLY A 294 -8.38 -21.37 12.23
CA GLY A 294 -8.69 -21.62 10.82
C GLY A 294 -9.50 -22.89 10.58
N TYR A 295 -9.27 -23.94 11.37
CA TYR A 295 -9.84 -25.28 11.19
C TYR A 295 -11.08 -25.55 12.03
N LEU A 296 -11.45 -24.64 12.93
CA LEU A 296 -12.59 -24.81 13.81
C LEU A 296 -13.93 -24.59 13.07
N PRO A 297 -15.01 -25.28 13.51
CA PRO A 297 -16.37 -25.03 13.04
C PRO A 297 -16.82 -23.57 13.31
N LYS A 298 -17.67 -23.02 12.45
CA LYS A 298 -18.18 -21.64 12.57
C LYS A 298 -18.77 -21.29 13.95
N ARG A 299 -19.43 -22.27 14.62
CA ARG A 299 -19.99 -22.10 15.97
C ARG A 299 -18.88 -21.78 16.97
N ILE A 300 -17.81 -22.58 16.97
CA ILE A 300 -16.69 -22.43 17.88
C ILE A 300 -15.89 -21.15 17.56
N LYS A 301 -15.67 -20.83 16.27
CA LYS A 301 -15.05 -19.56 15.85
C LYS A 301 -15.77 -18.36 16.45
N ARG A 302 -17.11 -18.34 16.38
CA ARG A 302 -17.91 -17.25 16.97
C ARG A 302 -17.65 -17.09 18.46
N GLN A 303 -17.59 -18.21 19.18
CA GLN A 303 -17.33 -18.19 20.61
C GLN A 303 -15.93 -17.70 20.96
N VAL A 304 -14.92 -18.10 20.18
CA VAL A 304 -13.56 -17.55 20.30
C VAL A 304 -13.56 -16.03 20.03
N ASP A 305 -14.28 -15.57 19.00
CA ASP A 305 -14.41 -14.16 18.68
C ASP A 305 -15.07 -13.36 19.81
N GLU A 306 -16.10 -13.93 20.45
CA GLU A 306 -16.76 -13.33 21.60
C GLU A 306 -15.81 -13.20 22.81
N ILE A 307 -15.00 -14.23 23.09
CA ILE A 307 -13.98 -14.17 24.15
C ILE A 307 -12.95 -13.09 23.86
N VAL A 308 -12.44 -12.99 22.60
CA VAL A 308 -11.48 -11.95 22.19
C VAL A 308 -12.08 -10.56 22.37
N ASN A 309 -13.37 -10.37 22.04
CA ASN A 309 -14.05 -9.09 22.23
C ASN A 309 -14.26 -8.75 23.71
N GLN A 310 -14.49 -9.73 24.57
CA GLN A 310 -14.53 -9.51 26.03
C GLN A 310 -13.16 -9.07 26.55
N MET A 311 -12.08 -9.69 26.07
CA MET A 311 -10.73 -9.29 26.45
C MET A 311 -10.37 -7.89 25.98
N GLU A 312 -10.92 -7.43 24.86
CA GLU A 312 -10.74 -6.04 24.38
C GLU A 312 -11.16 -5.02 25.45
N HIS A 313 -12.15 -5.34 26.29
CA HIS A 313 -12.62 -4.43 27.34
C HIS A 313 -11.69 -4.33 28.55
N LEU A 314 -10.68 -5.19 28.64
CA LEU A 314 -9.66 -5.07 29.69
C LEU A 314 -8.81 -3.82 29.46
N PRO A 315 -8.59 -2.96 30.49
CA PRO A 315 -7.94 -1.65 30.31
C PRO A 315 -6.55 -1.70 29.66
N VAL A 316 -5.81 -2.79 29.87
CA VAL A 316 -4.48 -2.99 29.28
C VAL A 316 -4.61 -3.32 27.80
N VAL A 317 -5.51 -4.23 27.44
CA VAL A 317 -5.76 -4.66 26.05
C VAL A 317 -6.33 -3.52 25.23
N ASP A 318 -7.33 -2.80 25.77
CA ASP A 318 -7.94 -1.66 25.08
C ASP A 318 -6.90 -0.56 24.76
N ARG A 319 -6.02 -0.20 25.70
CA ARG A 319 -4.95 0.77 25.45
C ARG A 319 -3.98 0.32 24.38
N CYS A 320 -3.55 -0.94 24.39
CA CYS A 320 -2.65 -1.47 23.36
C CYS A 320 -3.34 -1.50 21.99
N TYR A 321 -4.62 -1.90 21.95
CA TYR A 321 -5.39 -1.91 20.71
C TYR A 321 -5.64 -0.51 20.18
N GLN A 322 -5.92 0.47 21.04
CA GLN A 322 -6.09 1.86 20.66
C GLN A 322 -4.79 2.42 20.04
N LYS A 323 -3.64 2.17 20.67
CA LYS A 323 -2.32 2.58 20.16
C LYS A 323 -2.04 2.00 18.76
N TRP A 324 -2.30 0.71 18.57
CA TRP A 324 -2.16 0.05 17.27
C TRP A 324 -3.14 0.63 16.24
N TRP A 325 -4.39 0.87 16.62
CA TRP A 325 -5.41 1.46 15.76
C TRP A 325 -5.05 2.86 15.28
N GLU A 326 -4.49 3.68 16.15
CA GLU A 326 -3.99 5.01 15.77
C GLU A 326 -2.89 4.94 14.72
N LEU A 327 -1.96 3.97 14.84
CA LEU A 327 -0.94 3.73 13.83
C LEU A 327 -1.55 3.24 12.52
N GLN A 328 -2.55 2.34 12.60
CA GLN A 328 -3.30 1.88 11.44
C GLN A 328 -4.04 3.03 10.74
N CYS A 329 -4.63 3.95 11.48
CA CYS A 329 -5.25 5.15 10.92
C CYS A 329 -4.22 6.03 10.22
N LYS A 330 -3.05 6.27 10.81
CA LYS A 330 -1.96 7.02 10.18
C LYS A 330 -1.53 6.40 8.85
N VAL A 331 -1.40 5.07 8.77
CA VAL A 331 -1.13 4.38 7.50
C VAL A 331 -2.27 4.59 6.50
N ASN A 332 -3.51 4.47 6.94
CA ASN A 332 -4.67 4.66 6.07
C ASN A 332 -4.81 6.08 5.52
N ASP A 333 -4.36 7.10 6.28
CA ASP A 333 -4.41 8.51 5.87
C ASP A 333 -3.57 8.81 4.62
N TYR A 334 -2.57 7.99 4.32
CA TYR A 334 -1.84 8.09 3.05
C TYR A 334 -2.70 7.70 1.83
N TYR A 335 -3.71 6.83 2.02
CA TYR A 335 -4.48 6.25 0.93
C TYR A 335 -5.92 6.75 0.83
N SER A 336 -6.53 7.19 1.95
CA SER A 336 -7.95 7.50 2.01
C SER A 336 -8.27 8.56 3.06
N GLU A 337 -9.21 9.42 2.74
CA GLU A 337 -9.73 10.47 3.63
C GLU A 337 -10.88 10.00 4.52
N LYS A 338 -11.34 8.76 4.32
CA LYS A 338 -12.49 8.26 5.08
C LYS A 338 -12.11 7.97 6.51
N GLU A 339 -12.77 8.63 7.44
CA GLU A 339 -12.75 8.22 8.84
C GLU A 339 -13.22 6.78 8.97
N ARG A 340 -12.49 6.02 9.76
CA ARG A 340 -12.81 4.63 10.05
C ARG A 340 -13.06 4.46 11.53
N GLN A 341 -14.18 3.85 11.85
CA GLN A 341 -14.43 3.41 13.21
C GLN A 341 -13.55 2.20 13.52
N ARG A 342 -13.04 2.14 14.74
CA ARG A 342 -12.30 0.99 15.24
C ARG A 342 -13.23 -0.23 15.29
N PRO A 343 -12.96 -1.28 14.49
CA PRO A 343 -13.76 -2.50 14.55
C PRO A 343 -13.41 -3.30 15.81
N PRO A 344 -14.24 -4.27 16.22
CA PRO A 344 -13.91 -5.20 17.29
C PRO A 344 -12.59 -5.92 17.02
N LEU A 345 -11.82 -6.21 18.06
CA LEU A 345 -10.51 -6.85 17.97
C LEU A 345 -10.58 -8.19 17.23
N SER A 346 -11.66 -8.94 17.40
CA SER A 346 -11.88 -10.21 16.72
C SER A 346 -12.04 -10.09 15.21
N GLU A 347 -12.44 -8.95 14.68
CA GLU A 347 -12.61 -8.74 13.25
C GLU A 347 -11.29 -8.42 12.52
N GLN A 348 -10.25 -8.09 13.29
CA GLN A 348 -8.94 -7.80 12.73
C GLN A 348 -8.18 -9.08 12.38
N LYS A 349 -7.88 -9.23 11.09
CA LYS A 349 -7.15 -10.42 10.58
C LYS A 349 -5.73 -10.53 11.16
N GLU A 350 -5.10 -9.41 11.48
CA GLU A 350 -3.75 -9.30 12.01
C GLU A 350 -3.59 -9.91 13.41
N PHE A 351 -4.69 -10.09 14.15
CA PHE A 351 -4.67 -10.65 15.52
C PHE A 351 -5.15 -12.10 15.62
N ARG A 352 -4.96 -12.87 14.55
CA ARG A 352 -5.25 -14.33 14.56
C ARG A 352 -4.46 -15.07 15.67
N ALA A 353 -3.27 -14.56 16.00
CA ALA A 353 -2.47 -15.09 17.10
C ALA A 353 -3.19 -15.03 18.46
N ILE A 354 -3.96 -13.96 18.74
CA ILE A 354 -4.77 -13.83 19.94
C ILE A 354 -5.86 -14.89 19.97
N LYS A 355 -6.55 -15.13 18.84
CA LYS A 355 -7.58 -16.17 18.75
C LYS A 355 -7.02 -17.56 19.02
N ASN A 356 -5.84 -17.84 18.48
CA ASN A 356 -5.17 -19.11 18.74
C ASN A 356 -4.71 -19.25 20.21
N ALA A 357 -4.28 -18.14 20.83
CA ALA A 357 -3.95 -18.15 22.26
C ALA A 357 -5.17 -18.48 23.14
N VAL A 358 -6.34 -17.91 22.83
CA VAL A 358 -7.61 -18.24 23.50
C VAL A 358 -7.94 -19.73 23.38
N ILE A 359 -7.76 -20.31 22.18
CA ILE A 359 -8.01 -21.75 21.95
C ILE A 359 -7.04 -22.61 22.75
N GLN A 360 -5.76 -22.23 22.77
CA GLN A 360 -4.74 -22.99 23.54
C GLN A 360 -5.01 -22.95 25.03
N GLU A 361 -5.38 -21.79 25.56
CA GLU A 361 -5.70 -21.65 26.98
C GLU A 361 -6.94 -22.46 27.36
N ALA A 362 -7.98 -22.43 26.53
CA ALA A 362 -9.16 -23.27 26.73
C ALA A 362 -8.82 -24.79 26.67
N GLU A 363 -7.86 -25.20 25.83
CA GLU A 363 -7.36 -26.59 25.81
C GLU A 363 -6.58 -26.93 27.09
N HIS A 364 -5.77 -26.00 27.62
CA HIS A 364 -5.08 -26.20 28.91
C HIS A 364 -6.09 -26.42 30.05
N VAL A 365 -7.11 -25.56 30.12
CA VAL A 365 -8.20 -25.71 31.11
C VAL A 365 -8.89 -27.06 30.93
N ARG A 366 -9.19 -27.50 29.69
CA ARG A 366 -9.83 -28.79 29.41
C ARG A 366 -9.01 -29.99 29.86
N LEU A 367 -7.69 -29.92 29.72
CA LEU A 367 -6.79 -31.01 30.04
C LEU A 367 -6.41 -31.06 31.52
N ASN A 368 -6.97 -30.18 32.37
CA ASN A 368 -6.62 -29.99 33.77
C ASN A 368 -5.09 -29.78 33.99
N HIS A 369 -4.39 -29.36 32.95
CA HIS A 369 -3.00 -28.93 33.07
C HIS A 369 -2.95 -27.51 33.61
N ILE A 370 -3.50 -27.28 34.79
CA ILE A 370 -3.23 -26.09 35.59
C ILE A 370 -1.92 -26.37 36.34
N SER A 371 -0.84 -26.53 35.60
CA SER A 371 0.49 -26.52 36.18
C SER A 371 0.98 -25.08 36.16
N PHE A 372 0.69 -24.36 37.23
CA PHE A 372 1.32 -23.09 37.57
C PHE A 372 2.72 -23.39 38.14
N GLU A 373 3.61 -23.89 37.32
CA GLU A 373 5.02 -23.66 37.55
C GLU A 373 5.34 -22.32 36.92
N ASP A 374 5.93 -21.44 37.71
CA ASP A 374 6.49 -20.14 37.29
C ASP A 374 7.35 -20.35 36.04
N ARG A 375 6.73 -20.30 34.88
CA ARG A 375 7.49 -20.14 33.63
C ARG A 375 7.79 -18.66 33.52
N ASP A 376 8.97 -18.33 33.98
CA ASP A 376 9.56 -17.01 33.79
C ASP A 376 9.38 -16.56 32.34
N MET A 377 9.14 -15.27 32.18
CA MET A 377 8.90 -14.63 30.89
C MET A 377 10.04 -14.84 29.86
N GLU A 378 11.20 -15.33 30.30
CA GLU A 378 12.32 -15.76 29.44
C GLU A 378 12.01 -17.04 28.65
N ASP A 379 11.20 -17.94 29.19
CA ASP A 379 10.72 -19.15 28.52
C ASP A 379 9.72 -18.88 27.38
N TYR A 380 9.24 -17.65 27.26
CA TYR A 380 8.27 -17.26 26.26
C TYR A 380 8.87 -17.17 24.85
N GLY A 381 10.12 -16.77 24.75
CA GLY A 381 10.90 -16.86 23.52
C GLY A 381 11.07 -18.33 23.09
N ASP A 382 11.35 -19.20 24.04
CA ASP A 382 11.57 -20.62 23.79
C ASP A 382 10.29 -21.38 23.44
N TRP A 383 9.11 -21.00 24.01
CA TRP A 383 7.85 -21.67 23.69
C TRP A 383 7.29 -21.33 22.29
N VAL A 384 7.45 -20.10 21.83
CA VAL A 384 7.24 -19.75 20.41
C VAL A 384 8.22 -20.54 19.56
N ASN A 385 9.44 -20.77 20.08
CA ASN A 385 10.50 -21.55 19.43
C ASN A 385 10.16 -23.05 19.37
N GLU A 386 9.72 -23.69 20.46
CA GLU A 386 9.52 -25.15 20.48
C GLU A 386 8.40 -25.66 19.57
N ARG A 387 7.35 -24.88 19.31
CA ARG A 387 6.26 -25.30 18.40
C ARG A 387 6.39 -24.75 16.98
N SER A 388 7.08 -23.64 16.76
CA SER A 388 7.53 -23.24 15.44
C SER A 388 8.72 -24.06 14.95
N LEU A 389 9.52 -24.64 15.86
CA LEU A 389 10.60 -25.58 15.60
C LEU A 389 10.13 -26.98 15.17
N THR A 390 8.86 -27.34 15.30
CA THR A 390 8.35 -28.62 14.76
C THR A 390 8.17 -28.60 13.24
N TRP A 391 8.17 -27.43 12.61
CA TRP A 391 8.19 -27.29 11.17
C TRP A 391 9.58 -26.87 10.75
N THR A 392 10.30 -27.78 10.07
CA THR A 392 11.59 -27.43 9.50
C THR A 392 11.41 -26.32 8.45
N CYS A 393 12.40 -25.44 8.28
CA CYS A 393 12.37 -24.40 7.24
C CYS A 393 12.01 -24.98 5.86
N ARG A 394 12.39 -26.26 5.61
CA ARG A 394 12.07 -26.98 4.39
C ARG A 394 10.57 -27.31 4.24
N GLU A 395 9.90 -27.58 5.34
CA GLU A 395 8.43 -27.84 5.33
C GLU A 395 7.66 -26.55 5.11
N LEU A 396 8.06 -25.46 5.77
CA LEU A 396 7.50 -24.14 5.52
C LEU A 396 7.69 -23.70 4.06
N TRP A 397 8.89 -23.91 3.52
CA TRP A 397 9.19 -23.64 2.11
C TRP A 397 8.27 -24.41 1.16
N ARG A 398 8.03 -25.72 1.40
CA ARG A 398 7.10 -26.54 0.60
C ARG A 398 5.67 -26.02 0.64
N LEU A 399 5.24 -25.47 1.79
CA LEU A 399 3.90 -24.85 1.89
C LEU A 399 3.81 -23.57 1.07
N VAL A 400 4.84 -22.74 1.12
CA VAL A 400 4.92 -21.50 0.34
C VAL A 400 4.91 -21.77 -1.17
N GLU A 401 5.64 -22.79 -1.64
CA GLU A 401 5.69 -23.15 -3.07
C GLU A 401 4.45 -23.88 -3.59
N ASN A 402 3.63 -24.44 -2.69
CA ASN A 402 2.48 -25.23 -3.11
C ASN A 402 1.30 -24.36 -3.55
N GLU A 403 1.22 -24.06 -4.84
CA GLU A 403 0.15 -23.26 -5.44
C GLU A 403 -1.27 -23.86 -5.32
N ALA A 404 -1.38 -25.14 -4.98
CA ALA A 404 -2.68 -25.78 -4.72
C ALA A 404 -3.25 -25.44 -3.34
N LEU A 405 -2.46 -24.84 -2.45
CA LEU A 405 -2.92 -24.39 -1.13
C LEU A 405 -3.58 -23.01 -1.22
N PRO A 406 -4.56 -22.75 -0.32
CA PRO A 406 -5.12 -21.42 -0.18
C PRO A 406 -4.02 -20.37 0.09
N LEU A 407 -4.18 -19.17 -0.49
CA LEU A 407 -3.22 -18.08 -0.32
C LEU A 407 -2.96 -17.76 1.16
N GLU A 408 -3.99 -17.84 2.01
CA GLU A 408 -3.90 -17.62 3.46
C GLU A 408 -2.93 -18.58 4.16
N ASP A 409 -2.89 -19.85 3.74
CA ASP A 409 -2.00 -20.87 4.32
C ASP A 409 -0.55 -20.66 3.86
N ARG A 410 -0.36 -20.20 2.62
CA ARG A 410 0.94 -19.88 2.05
C ARG A 410 1.53 -18.62 2.69
N ASP A 411 0.69 -17.60 2.91
CA ASP A 411 1.08 -16.37 3.61
C ASP A 411 1.49 -16.66 5.07
N GLU A 412 0.73 -17.51 5.79
CA GLU A 412 1.11 -17.92 7.15
C GLU A 412 2.47 -18.65 7.19
N ALA A 413 2.75 -19.48 6.19
CA ALA A 413 4.03 -20.16 6.09
C ALA A 413 5.19 -19.20 5.76
N ALA A 414 4.95 -18.19 4.92
CA ALA A 414 5.94 -17.16 4.59
C ALA A 414 6.22 -16.25 5.80
N GLU A 415 5.21 -15.85 6.56
CA GLU A 415 5.38 -15.08 7.81
C GLU A 415 6.24 -15.85 8.83
N ARG A 416 6.07 -17.17 8.93
CA ARG A 416 6.89 -18.02 9.80
C ARG A 416 8.33 -18.15 9.31
N LEU A 417 8.55 -18.25 7.99
CA LEU A 417 9.89 -18.21 7.41
C LEU A 417 10.56 -16.87 7.71
N GLU A 418 9.83 -15.76 7.59
CA GLU A 418 10.36 -14.44 7.92
C GLU A 418 10.76 -14.32 9.40
N LEU A 419 9.94 -14.87 10.30
CA LEU A 419 10.27 -14.90 11.72
C LEU A 419 11.55 -15.69 11.99
N LEU A 420 11.67 -16.89 11.42
CA LEU A 420 12.87 -17.73 11.57
C LEU A 420 14.12 -17.03 10.95
N ALA A 421 13.96 -16.33 9.82
CA ALA A 421 15.03 -15.57 9.20
C ALA A 421 15.51 -14.42 10.11
N LYS A 422 14.59 -13.69 10.75
CA LYS A 422 14.89 -12.64 11.75
C LYS A 422 15.58 -13.20 12.99
N MET A 423 15.26 -14.42 13.38
CA MET A 423 15.95 -15.14 14.45
C MET A 423 17.33 -15.67 14.06
N GLY A 424 17.72 -15.48 12.82
CA GLY A 424 19.04 -15.83 12.29
C GLY A 424 19.14 -17.25 11.77
N ASP A 425 18.03 -17.95 11.49
CA ASP A 425 18.12 -19.26 10.84
C ASP A 425 18.61 -19.12 9.38
N PRO A 426 19.76 -19.69 8.99
CA PRO A 426 20.35 -19.46 7.68
C PRO A 426 19.58 -20.12 6.54
N TYR A 427 18.81 -21.17 6.80
CA TYR A 427 17.94 -21.79 5.79
C TYR A 427 16.70 -20.91 5.55
N ALA A 428 16.09 -20.38 6.61
CA ALA A 428 14.98 -19.46 6.48
C ALA A 428 15.38 -18.18 5.76
N GLN A 429 16.56 -17.61 6.09
CA GLN A 429 17.13 -16.46 5.40
C GLN A 429 17.36 -16.76 3.90
N THR A 430 17.86 -17.96 3.56
CA THR A 430 18.05 -18.39 2.18
C THR A 430 16.71 -18.46 1.42
N PHE A 431 15.71 -19.10 2.02
CA PHE A 431 14.39 -19.24 1.39
C PHE A 431 13.68 -17.91 1.24
N LEU A 432 13.75 -17.05 2.26
CA LEU A 432 13.17 -15.71 2.20
C LEU A 432 13.85 -14.85 1.13
N GLY A 433 15.16 -14.90 1.03
CA GLY A 433 15.93 -14.24 -0.02
C GLY A 433 15.55 -14.73 -1.43
N GLN A 434 15.28 -16.02 -1.60
CA GLN A 434 14.79 -16.58 -2.87
C GLN A 434 13.38 -16.10 -3.19
N LEU A 435 12.49 -16.03 -2.20
CA LEU A 435 11.13 -15.48 -2.39
C LEU A 435 11.14 -14.04 -2.87
N TYR A 436 12.01 -13.20 -2.29
CA TYR A 436 12.17 -11.82 -2.74
C TYR A 436 12.83 -11.69 -4.11
N ARG A 437 13.70 -12.64 -4.49
CA ARG A 437 14.33 -12.65 -5.82
C ARG A 437 13.36 -13.12 -6.90
N ASP A 438 12.69 -14.25 -6.68
CA ASP A 438 11.90 -14.94 -7.70
C ASP A 438 10.46 -14.40 -7.77
N GLY A 439 9.97 -13.78 -6.70
CA GLY A 439 8.60 -13.31 -6.61
C GLY A 439 7.60 -14.46 -6.38
N GLY A 440 6.37 -14.23 -6.76
CA GLY A 440 5.28 -15.18 -6.59
C GLY A 440 4.38 -14.79 -5.41
N LEU A 441 4.65 -15.29 -4.22
CA LEU A 441 3.89 -14.94 -3.02
C LEU A 441 4.26 -13.54 -2.49
N LEU A 442 5.55 -13.19 -2.52
CA LEU A 442 6.05 -11.88 -2.15
C LEU A 442 6.32 -11.04 -3.40
N ILE A 443 6.21 -9.72 -3.26
CA ILE A 443 6.60 -8.79 -4.32
C ILE A 443 8.13 -8.87 -4.48
N PRO A 444 8.66 -9.08 -5.70
CA PRO A 444 10.08 -9.10 -5.95
C PRO A 444 10.78 -7.84 -5.43
N ASP A 445 11.88 -8.03 -4.70
CA ASP A 445 12.66 -6.94 -4.12
C ASP A 445 14.12 -7.41 -4.06
N ALA A 446 14.92 -6.93 -5.01
CA ALA A 446 16.30 -7.38 -5.18
C ALA A 446 17.21 -6.97 -4.01
N GLU A 447 16.98 -5.79 -3.40
CA GLU A 447 17.73 -5.34 -2.22
C GLU A 447 17.45 -6.23 -1.00
N LYS A 448 16.18 -6.57 -0.75
CA LYS A 448 15.84 -7.50 0.34
C LYS A 448 16.32 -8.91 0.06
N ALA A 449 16.24 -9.37 -1.18
CA ALA A 449 16.81 -10.65 -1.59
C ALA A 449 18.31 -10.70 -1.28
N ARG A 450 19.05 -9.65 -1.67
CA ARG A 450 20.47 -9.50 -1.38
C ARG A 450 20.74 -9.52 0.13
N HIS A 451 20.05 -8.71 0.90
CA HIS A 451 20.21 -8.61 2.35
C HIS A 451 20.10 -9.99 3.05
N TRP A 452 19.04 -10.74 2.76
CA TRP A 452 18.83 -12.04 3.38
C TRP A 452 19.82 -13.11 2.90
N LEU A 453 20.17 -13.08 1.61
CA LEU A 453 21.14 -14.03 1.07
C LEU A 453 22.57 -13.75 1.55
N GLU A 454 22.97 -12.49 1.76
CA GLU A 454 24.24 -12.11 2.37
C GLU A 454 24.36 -12.64 3.80
N GLN A 455 23.34 -12.41 4.64
CA GLN A 455 23.34 -12.93 6.02
C GLN A 455 23.44 -14.44 6.08
N ALA A 456 22.76 -15.15 5.19
CA ALA A 456 22.86 -16.61 5.12
C ALA A 456 24.21 -17.09 4.55
N ALA A 457 24.79 -16.37 3.58
CA ALA A 457 26.07 -16.70 2.97
C ALA A 457 27.25 -16.48 3.93
N GLU A 458 27.19 -15.48 4.83
CA GLU A 458 28.16 -15.26 5.90
C GLU A 458 28.29 -16.45 6.85
N ARG A 459 27.23 -17.27 6.96
CA ARG A 459 27.25 -18.53 7.74
C ARG A 459 27.71 -19.74 6.94
N GLU A 460 28.39 -19.49 5.82
CA GLU A 460 29.01 -20.51 4.97
C GLU A 460 28.02 -21.54 4.38
N LEU A 461 26.71 -21.18 4.27
CA LEU A 461 25.71 -22.06 3.67
C LEU A 461 25.88 -22.09 2.14
N PRO A 462 26.27 -23.25 1.52
CA PRO A 462 26.56 -23.29 0.09
C PRO A 462 25.39 -22.91 -0.81
N GLN A 463 24.15 -23.19 -0.35
CA GLN A 463 22.92 -22.85 -1.06
C GLN A 463 22.68 -21.35 -1.07
N ALA A 464 22.95 -20.65 0.03
CA ALA A 464 22.86 -19.20 0.13
C ALA A 464 23.91 -18.52 -0.74
N GLN A 465 25.18 -19.00 -0.69
CA GLN A 465 26.26 -18.50 -1.53
C GLN A 465 25.93 -18.63 -3.02
N TYR A 466 25.38 -19.78 -3.43
CA TYR A 466 24.94 -19.99 -4.81
C TYR A 466 23.78 -19.05 -5.20
N ALA A 467 22.78 -18.91 -4.34
CA ALA A 467 21.64 -18.03 -4.58
C ALA A 467 22.05 -16.55 -4.66
N LEU A 468 22.95 -16.12 -3.77
CA LEU A 468 23.54 -14.79 -3.79
C LEU A 468 24.37 -14.56 -5.06
N GLY A 469 25.23 -15.53 -5.42
CA GLY A 469 26.01 -15.46 -6.65
C GLY A 469 25.13 -15.31 -7.91
N LYS A 470 24.01 -16.03 -7.96
CA LYS A 470 23.03 -15.91 -9.04
C LYS A 470 22.34 -14.54 -9.07
N LEU A 471 22.03 -13.97 -7.91
CA LEU A 471 21.44 -12.64 -7.79
C LEU A 471 22.42 -11.55 -8.25
N LEU A 472 23.68 -11.61 -7.80
CA LEU A 472 24.74 -10.66 -8.15
C LEU A 472 25.18 -10.72 -9.62
N LEU A 473 24.91 -11.85 -10.30
CA LEU A 473 25.15 -12.03 -11.74
C LEU A 473 23.90 -11.74 -12.59
N SER A 474 22.81 -11.29 -11.97
CA SER A 474 21.59 -10.89 -12.71
C SER A 474 21.80 -9.55 -13.42
N ASP A 475 20.92 -9.27 -14.39
CA ASP A 475 20.93 -8.00 -15.12
C ASP A 475 20.28 -6.84 -14.32
N ASP A 476 19.98 -7.05 -13.04
CA ASP A 476 19.37 -6.03 -12.17
C ASP A 476 20.46 -5.03 -11.73
N PRO A 477 20.39 -3.76 -12.17
CA PRO A 477 21.43 -2.76 -11.91
C PRO A 477 21.60 -2.41 -10.42
N ASP A 478 20.57 -2.63 -9.61
CA ASP A 478 20.57 -2.25 -8.19
C ASP A 478 21.38 -3.23 -7.33
N VAL A 479 21.54 -4.46 -7.79
CA VAL A 479 22.22 -5.53 -7.04
C VAL A 479 23.36 -6.19 -7.82
N CYS A 480 23.55 -5.88 -9.11
CA CYS A 480 24.54 -6.50 -9.95
C CYS A 480 25.97 -6.17 -9.48
N ASP A 481 26.71 -7.18 -9.04
CA ASP A 481 28.15 -7.13 -8.80
C ASP A 481 28.80 -8.40 -9.33
N PRO A 482 29.25 -8.40 -10.62
CA PRO A 482 29.82 -9.58 -11.24
C PRO A 482 31.11 -10.09 -10.57
N SER A 483 31.87 -9.20 -9.92
CA SER A 483 33.14 -9.58 -9.24
C SER A 483 32.85 -10.35 -7.96
N GLU A 484 31.85 -9.98 -7.21
CA GLU A 484 31.38 -10.68 -6.01
C GLU A 484 30.57 -11.91 -6.37
N GLY A 485 29.72 -11.84 -7.40
CA GLY A 485 28.94 -12.95 -7.91
C GLY A 485 29.79 -14.15 -8.33
N ILE A 486 30.95 -13.92 -8.99
CA ILE A 486 31.91 -14.97 -9.36
C ILE A 486 32.58 -15.61 -8.13
N ARG A 487 32.85 -14.85 -7.07
CA ARG A 487 33.42 -15.39 -5.82
C ARG A 487 32.45 -16.35 -5.12
N ASN A 488 31.15 -16.01 -5.11
CA ASN A 488 30.14 -16.84 -4.48
C ASN A 488 29.73 -18.07 -5.31
N THR A 489 29.96 -18.08 -6.62
CA THR A 489 29.54 -19.18 -7.51
C THR A 489 30.49 -20.41 -7.53
N PRO A 490 31.85 -20.32 -7.39
CA PRO A 490 32.73 -21.47 -7.49
C PRO A 490 32.59 -22.51 -6.38
N GLN A 491 32.19 -22.11 -5.19
CA GLN A 491 32.00 -23.01 -4.05
C GLN A 491 30.78 -23.91 -4.23
N ALA A 492 29.79 -23.48 -5.03
CA ALA A 492 28.60 -24.26 -5.37
C ALA A 492 28.84 -25.34 -6.44
N ARG A 493 29.97 -25.30 -7.19
CA ARG A 493 30.28 -26.29 -8.22
C ARG A 493 30.64 -27.68 -7.67
N HIS A 494 30.80 -27.82 -6.36
CA HIS A 494 31.13 -29.10 -5.71
C HIS A 494 29.96 -29.78 -4.98
N LEU A 495 28.71 -29.30 -5.18
CA LEU A 495 27.53 -30.02 -4.71
C LEU A 495 27.20 -31.14 -5.70
N PRO A 496 27.13 -32.44 -5.29
CA PRO A 496 26.74 -33.51 -6.17
C PRO A 496 25.29 -33.26 -6.60
N GLY A 497 25.06 -33.25 -7.90
CA GLY A 497 23.73 -33.09 -8.49
C GLY A 497 22.78 -34.17 -7.99
N LYS A 498 21.65 -33.74 -7.47
CA LYS A 498 20.35 -34.43 -7.57
C LYS A 498 19.24 -33.41 -7.53
#